data_9437604beae82cb650daacb4754a62e0
#
_entry.id   9437604beae82cb650daacb4754a62e0
#
_cell.length_a   1.000
_cell.length_b   1.000
_cell.length_c   1.000
_cell.angle_alpha   90.00
_cell.angle_beta   90.00
_cell.angle_gamma   90.00
#
_symmetry.space_group_name_H-M   'P 1'
#
loop_
_entity.id
_entity.type
_entity.pdbx_description
1 polymer ?
#
loop_
_entity_poly.entity_id
_entity_poly.type
_entity_poly.pdbx_seq_one_letter_code
_entity_poly.pdbx_strand_id
1 'polypeptide(L)'
;MAEFCTAEQEGNLLIVTINRPERMNALHPPGNAEMAEIFDDFQANPDLWVAIITGEGDRAFCAGNDLRYQAEGGDRSAAPTTGFGGITSRWDLNKPIIAAVNGVAMGGGFEIALACDLIIASDNARFALPEPKVGLAALAGGVHRLPRQIGLKRAMGMMLTARHV
;
A
#
# COMPACT_ATOMS: atom_id res chain seq x y z
N MET A 1 -5.72 -11.46 16.89
CA MET A 1 -4.39 -11.66 16.24
C MET A 1 -4.53 -11.20 14.81
N ALA A 2 -3.63 -10.37 14.32
CA ALA A 2 -3.63 -9.94 12.94
C ALA A 2 -3.46 -11.16 12.02
N GLU A 3 -4.30 -11.29 11.01
CA GLU A 3 -4.36 -12.44 10.11
C GLU A 3 -3.70 -12.11 8.77
N PHE A 4 -3.89 -10.88 8.30
CA PHE A 4 -3.53 -10.44 6.95
C PHE A 4 -2.32 -9.52 6.90
N CYS A 5 -1.94 -8.97 8.05
CA CYS A 5 -0.77 -8.10 8.18
C CYS A 5 -0.07 -8.40 9.50
N THR A 6 1.25 -8.44 9.50
CA THR A 6 2.03 -8.59 10.74
C THR A 6 2.75 -7.30 11.09
N ALA A 7 3.03 -7.10 12.37
CA ALA A 7 3.78 -5.96 12.87
C ALA A 7 4.82 -6.46 13.88
N GLU A 8 6.08 -6.20 13.61
CA GLU A 8 7.21 -6.60 14.45
C GLU A 8 8.00 -5.37 14.89
N GLN A 9 8.33 -5.31 16.17
CA GLN A 9 9.16 -4.22 16.72
C GLN A 9 10.61 -4.65 16.88
N GLU A 10 11.52 -3.89 16.28
CA GLU A 10 12.97 -4.01 16.48
C GLU A 10 13.53 -2.70 17.02
N GLY A 11 13.70 -2.61 18.35
CA GLY A 11 14.09 -1.35 19.00
C GLY A 11 13.03 -0.25 18.74
N ASN A 12 13.43 0.82 18.08
CA ASN A 12 12.53 1.93 17.72
C ASN A 12 11.93 1.82 16.31
N LEU A 13 12.17 0.71 15.63
CA LEU A 13 11.67 0.41 14.29
C LEU A 13 10.43 -0.50 14.36
N LEU A 14 9.40 -0.18 13.60
CA LEU A 14 8.28 -1.05 13.31
C LEU A 14 8.43 -1.64 11.91
N ILE A 15 8.37 -2.97 11.78
CA ILE A 15 8.31 -3.65 10.49
C ILE A 15 6.89 -4.15 10.29
N VAL A 16 6.22 -3.62 9.27
CA VAL A 16 4.85 -3.99 8.88
C VAL A 16 4.92 -4.83 7.61
N THR A 17 4.41 -6.05 7.66
CA THR A 17 4.41 -6.96 6.51
C THR A 17 2.97 -7.27 6.09
N ILE A 18 2.63 -7.00 4.84
CA ILE A 18 1.38 -7.45 4.23
C ILE A 18 1.53 -8.95 3.95
N ASN A 19 0.77 -9.80 4.65
CA ASN A 19 0.95 -11.25 4.67
C ASN A 19 -0.21 -11.99 3.99
N ARG A 20 -0.29 -11.85 2.67
CA ARG A 20 -1.23 -12.58 1.79
C ARG A 20 -0.54 -13.01 0.49
N PRO A 21 0.60 -13.76 0.55
CA PRO A 21 1.41 -14.05 -0.62
C PRO A 21 0.67 -14.86 -1.69
N GLU A 22 -0.32 -15.69 -1.31
CA GLU A 22 -1.19 -16.44 -2.23
C GLU A 22 -2.12 -15.54 -3.07
N ARG A 23 -2.34 -14.31 -2.61
CA ARG A 23 -3.11 -13.24 -3.29
C ARG A 23 -2.19 -12.10 -3.79
N MET A 24 -0.88 -12.35 -3.94
CA MET A 24 0.08 -11.30 -4.31
C MET A 24 0.02 -10.10 -3.35
N ASN A 25 -0.22 -10.34 -2.08
CA ASN A 25 -0.39 -9.34 -1.02
C ASN A 25 -1.48 -8.29 -1.33
N ALA A 26 -2.49 -8.64 -2.14
CA ALA A 26 -3.64 -7.78 -2.38
C ALA A 26 -4.45 -7.60 -1.09
N LEU A 27 -4.87 -6.35 -0.82
CA LEU A 27 -5.65 -6.02 0.37
C LEU A 27 -7.15 -6.05 0.08
N HIS A 28 -7.88 -6.58 1.05
CA HIS A 28 -9.34 -6.56 1.13
C HIS A 28 -9.77 -5.76 2.37
N PRO A 29 -11.06 -5.46 2.59
CA PRO A 29 -11.49 -4.63 3.71
C PRO A 29 -10.96 -5.05 5.08
N PRO A 30 -10.97 -6.34 5.50
CA PRO A 30 -10.34 -6.74 6.75
C PRO A 30 -8.84 -6.43 6.84
N GLY A 31 -8.07 -6.70 5.77
CA GLY A 31 -6.63 -6.38 5.75
C GLY A 31 -6.35 -4.87 5.78
N ASN A 32 -7.21 -4.05 5.16
CA ASN A 32 -7.13 -2.59 5.28
C ASN A 32 -7.41 -2.12 6.71
N ALA A 33 -8.35 -2.76 7.41
CA ALA A 33 -8.66 -2.45 8.81
C ALA A 33 -7.49 -2.80 9.73
N GLU A 34 -6.90 -4.00 9.60
CA GLU A 34 -5.71 -4.40 10.34
C GLU A 34 -4.53 -3.43 10.13
N MET A 35 -4.28 -3.02 8.88
CA MET A 35 -3.25 -2.02 8.58
C MET A 35 -3.54 -0.69 9.27
N ALA A 36 -4.79 -0.26 9.30
CA ALA A 36 -5.17 0.99 9.96
C ALA A 36 -4.90 0.93 11.47
N GLU A 37 -5.27 -0.18 12.13
CA GLU A 37 -4.99 -0.41 13.55
C GLU A 37 -3.49 -0.43 13.86
N ILE A 38 -2.69 -1.12 13.03
CA ILE A 38 -1.22 -1.14 13.15
C ILE A 38 -0.64 0.28 13.12
N PHE A 39 -1.11 1.13 12.20
CA PHE A 39 -0.61 2.51 12.11
C PHE A 39 -1.20 3.44 13.19
N ASP A 40 -2.38 3.14 13.76
CA ASP A 40 -2.87 3.82 14.96
C ASP A 40 -1.97 3.53 16.16
N ASP A 41 -1.62 2.27 16.38
CA ASP A 41 -0.70 1.84 17.43
C ASP A 41 0.70 2.42 17.23
N PHE A 42 1.21 2.42 15.98
CA PHE A 42 2.50 3.03 15.64
C PHE A 42 2.52 4.52 16.00
N GLN A 43 1.49 5.26 15.64
CA GLN A 43 1.39 6.68 15.97
C GLN A 43 1.35 6.94 17.48
N ALA A 44 0.62 6.09 18.20
CA ALA A 44 0.43 6.25 19.66
C ALA A 44 1.65 5.82 20.49
N ASN A 45 2.48 4.89 19.98
CA ASN A 45 3.60 4.32 20.74
C ASN A 45 4.83 5.25 20.71
N PRO A 46 5.25 5.90 21.84
CA PRO A 46 6.39 6.80 21.85
C PRO A 46 7.74 6.11 21.62
N ASP A 47 7.82 4.81 21.81
CA ASP A 47 9.06 4.03 21.60
C ASP A 47 9.32 3.69 20.14
N LEU A 48 8.31 3.84 19.26
CA LEU A 48 8.44 3.63 17.82
C LEU A 48 8.68 4.97 17.11
N TRP A 49 9.72 5.04 16.29
CA TRP A 49 10.16 6.29 15.63
C TRP A 49 9.99 6.25 14.12
N VAL A 50 10.09 5.08 13.51
CA VAL A 50 10.01 4.88 12.07
C VAL A 50 9.34 3.53 11.78
N ALA A 51 8.59 3.46 10.68
CA ALA A 51 8.06 2.20 10.19
C ALA A 51 8.61 1.85 8.82
N ILE A 52 8.81 0.55 8.57
CA ILE A 52 9.01 -0.02 7.24
C ILE A 52 7.78 -0.84 6.89
N ILE A 53 7.24 -0.65 5.69
CA ILE A 53 6.19 -1.51 5.15
C ILE A 53 6.74 -2.32 3.98
N THR A 54 6.44 -3.63 3.97
CA THR A 54 6.85 -4.56 2.90
C THR A 54 5.75 -5.60 2.63
N GLY A 55 5.93 -6.43 1.64
CA GLY A 55 5.07 -7.58 1.36
C GLY A 55 5.75 -8.90 1.70
N GLU A 56 4.99 -9.90 2.15
CA GLU A 56 5.51 -11.24 2.41
C GLU A 56 5.98 -11.90 1.11
N GLY A 57 7.15 -12.58 1.19
CA GLY A 57 7.78 -13.27 0.06
C GLY A 57 8.54 -12.34 -0.89
N ASP A 58 8.80 -12.82 -2.11
CA ASP A 58 9.65 -12.16 -3.11
C ASP A 58 8.90 -11.72 -4.38
N ARG A 59 7.59 -11.99 -4.46
CA ARG A 59 6.80 -11.78 -5.68
C ARG A 59 6.12 -10.42 -5.73
N ALA A 60 5.59 -9.97 -4.62
CA ALA A 60 4.80 -8.74 -4.58
C ALA A 60 4.96 -8.00 -3.25
N PHE A 61 5.09 -6.70 -3.36
CA PHE A 61 4.83 -5.79 -2.27
C PHE A 61 3.31 -5.76 -1.97
N CYS A 62 2.51 -5.35 -2.96
CA CYS A 62 1.05 -5.37 -2.89
C CYS A 62 0.45 -5.20 -4.29
N ALA A 63 -0.40 -6.15 -4.72
CA ALA A 63 -1.07 -6.07 -6.02
C ALA A 63 -2.30 -5.14 -6.03
N GLY A 64 -2.57 -4.43 -4.94
CA GLY A 64 -3.68 -3.49 -4.80
C GLY A 64 -4.92 -4.11 -4.18
N ASN A 65 -6.10 -3.68 -4.63
CA ASN A 65 -7.36 -4.17 -4.11
C ASN A 65 -7.66 -5.62 -4.54
N ASP A 66 -8.09 -6.47 -3.61
CA ASP A 66 -8.47 -7.86 -3.90
C ASP A 66 -9.80 -7.92 -4.66
N LEU A 67 -9.71 -7.90 -5.99
CA LEU A 67 -10.88 -7.97 -6.88
C LEU A 67 -11.60 -9.32 -6.81
N ARG A 68 -10.90 -10.40 -6.43
CA ARG A 68 -11.52 -11.72 -6.27
C ARG A 68 -12.42 -11.75 -5.04
N TYR A 69 -11.94 -11.21 -3.91
CA TYR A 69 -12.75 -11.04 -2.71
C TYR A 69 -14.06 -10.30 -3.01
N GLN A 70 -13.98 -9.25 -3.84
CA GLN A 70 -15.17 -8.50 -4.26
C GLN A 70 -16.11 -9.31 -5.16
N ALA A 71 -15.55 -10.07 -6.11
CA ALA A 71 -16.32 -10.92 -7.02
C ALA A 71 -17.01 -12.10 -6.30
N GLU A 72 -16.41 -12.58 -5.22
CA GLU A 72 -16.95 -13.64 -4.36
C GLU A 72 -18.02 -13.12 -3.36
N GLY A 73 -18.40 -11.82 -3.45
CA GLY A 73 -19.46 -11.23 -2.62
C GLY A 73 -18.96 -10.74 -1.25
N GLY A 74 -17.66 -10.56 -1.09
CA GLY A 74 -17.07 -10.05 0.15
C GLY A 74 -17.59 -8.67 0.55
N ASP A 75 -17.74 -8.43 1.84
CA ASP A 75 -18.23 -7.16 2.41
C ASP A 75 -17.27 -6.00 2.07
N ARG A 76 -17.82 -4.94 1.52
CA ARG A 76 -17.12 -3.73 1.11
C ARG A 76 -17.26 -2.56 2.09
N SER A 77 -18.05 -2.73 3.16
CA SER A 77 -18.45 -1.66 4.06
C SER A 77 -17.32 -1.18 5.00
N ALA A 78 -16.29 -1.97 5.21
CA ALA A 78 -15.23 -1.72 6.19
C ALA A 78 -13.99 -1.04 5.59
N ALA A 79 -14.14 0.05 4.84
CA ALA A 79 -13.00 0.87 4.42
C ALA A 79 -12.61 1.82 5.57
N PRO A 80 -11.34 1.80 6.05
CA PRO A 80 -10.91 2.73 7.09
C PRO A 80 -10.92 4.17 6.57
N THR A 81 -11.24 5.13 7.44
CA THR A 81 -11.21 6.57 7.13
C THR A 81 -9.81 7.05 6.76
N THR A 82 -8.78 6.33 7.20
CA THR A 82 -7.36 6.53 6.88
C THR A 82 -6.97 6.08 5.48
N GLY A 83 -7.94 5.56 4.71
CA GLY A 83 -7.80 5.20 3.31
C GLY A 83 -7.22 3.79 3.09
N PHE A 84 -6.87 3.49 1.85
CA PHE A 84 -6.35 2.20 1.44
C PHE A 84 -5.02 1.88 2.16
N GLY A 85 -4.89 0.66 2.68
CA GLY A 85 -3.75 0.25 3.50
C GLY A 85 -3.59 1.06 4.78
N GLY A 86 -4.64 1.75 5.26
CA GLY A 86 -4.61 2.53 6.49
C GLY A 86 -3.76 3.80 6.44
N ILE A 87 -3.16 4.16 5.29
CA ILE A 87 -2.22 5.29 5.19
C ILE A 87 -2.50 6.28 4.05
N THR A 88 -3.23 5.87 3.00
CA THR A 88 -3.35 6.74 1.81
C THR A 88 -4.15 8.02 2.04
N SER A 89 -4.95 8.07 3.11
CA SER A 89 -5.70 9.26 3.56
C SER A 89 -5.43 9.60 5.03
N ARG A 90 -4.29 9.17 5.57
CA ARG A 90 -3.86 9.48 6.94
C ARG A 90 -3.04 10.77 6.96
N TRP A 91 -3.53 11.78 7.66
CA TRP A 91 -2.93 13.12 7.71
C TRP A 91 -2.38 13.49 9.09
N ASP A 92 -2.59 12.65 10.08
CA ASP A 92 -2.22 12.82 11.48
C ASP A 92 -0.96 12.05 11.89
N LEU A 93 -0.36 11.28 10.98
CA LEU A 93 0.85 10.51 11.24
C LEU A 93 2.09 11.40 11.08
N ASN A 94 2.83 11.58 12.18
CA ASN A 94 4.00 12.45 12.26
C ASN A 94 5.33 11.70 12.31
N LYS A 95 5.29 10.38 12.07
CA LYS A 95 6.46 9.51 12.06
C LYS A 95 6.71 9.00 10.66
N PRO A 96 7.98 8.97 10.19
CA PRO A 96 8.29 8.54 8.84
C PRO A 96 7.96 7.07 8.58
N ILE A 97 7.49 6.80 7.36
CA ILE A 97 7.25 5.45 6.83
C ILE A 97 8.09 5.24 5.58
N ILE A 98 8.74 4.09 5.49
CA ILE A 98 9.54 3.66 4.35
C ILE A 98 8.83 2.49 3.67
N ALA A 99 8.53 2.60 2.38
CA ALA A 99 8.10 1.45 1.58
C ALA A 99 9.32 0.66 1.10
N ALA A 100 9.48 -0.57 1.57
CA ALA A 100 10.44 -1.53 1.05
C ALA A 100 9.75 -2.42 0.01
N VAL A 101 9.82 -1.99 -1.26
CA VAL A 101 9.08 -2.61 -2.36
C VAL A 101 9.85 -3.82 -2.88
N ASN A 102 9.49 -5.01 -2.39
CA ASN A 102 10.17 -6.29 -2.66
C ASN A 102 9.71 -7.00 -3.94
N GLY A 103 8.81 -6.41 -4.72
CA GLY A 103 8.26 -7.00 -5.94
C GLY A 103 7.19 -6.13 -6.58
N VAL A 104 6.09 -6.74 -7.03
CA VAL A 104 4.98 -6.06 -7.71
C VAL A 104 4.26 -5.08 -6.77
N ALA A 105 4.13 -3.82 -7.16
CA ALA A 105 3.33 -2.78 -6.51
C ALA A 105 2.35 -2.19 -7.54
N MET A 106 1.07 -2.60 -7.48
CA MET A 106 0.06 -2.25 -8.49
C MET A 106 -1.16 -1.57 -7.87
N GLY A 107 -1.71 -0.59 -8.57
CA GLY A 107 -2.93 0.10 -8.14
C GLY A 107 -2.82 0.63 -6.73
N GLY A 108 -3.74 0.25 -5.84
CA GLY A 108 -3.68 0.60 -4.42
C GLY A 108 -2.37 0.24 -3.73
N GLY A 109 -1.68 -0.83 -4.14
CA GLY A 109 -0.36 -1.19 -3.62
C GLY A 109 0.72 -0.16 -3.98
N PHE A 110 0.69 0.34 -5.21
CA PHE A 110 1.57 1.44 -5.58
C PHE A 110 1.16 2.75 -4.88
N GLU A 111 -0.14 2.96 -4.66
CA GLU A 111 -0.64 4.13 -3.91
C GLU A 111 -0.22 4.12 -2.44
N ILE A 112 -0.11 2.93 -1.81
CA ILE A 112 0.51 2.75 -0.48
C ILE A 112 1.97 3.21 -0.52
N ALA A 113 2.77 2.71 -1.47
CA ALA A 113 4.16 3.11 -1.60
C ALA A 113 4.32 4.62 -1.83
N LEU A 114 3.45 5.22 -2.67
CA LEU A 114 3.41 6.67 -2.91
C LEU A 114 2.97 7.49 -1.68
N ALA A 115 2.28 6.89 -0.72
CA ALA A 115 1.87 7.53 0.51
C ALA A 115 2.97 7.51 1.58
N CYS A 116 3.96 6.62 1.46
CA CYS A 116 5.14 6.60 2.31
C CYS A 116 6.08 7.76 2.00
N ASP A 117 6.94 8.11 2.97
CA ASP A 117 7.91 9.21 2.85
C ASP A 117 9.09 8.84 1.94
N LEU A 118 9.52 7.57 1.98
CA LEU A 118 10.59 7.04 1.15
C LEU A 118 10.15 5.74 0.48
N ILE A 119 10.67 5.49 -0.73
CA ILE A 119 10.50 4.24 -1.46
C ILE A 119 11.88 3.66 -1.73
N ILE A 120 12.13 2.45 -1.24
CA ILE A 120 13.30 1.63 -1.59
C ILE A 120 12.74 0.42 -2.34
N ALA A 121 13.25 0.17 -3.54
CA ALA A 121 12.75 -0.87 -4.41
C ALA A 121 13.85 -1.90 -4.72
N SER A 122 13.49 -3.18 -4.73
CA SER A 122 14.34 -4.24 -5.23
C SER A 122 14.45 -4.19 -6.76
N ASP A 123 15.48 -4.82 -7.33
CA ASP A 123 15.73 -4.81 -8.78
C ASP A 123 14.59 -5.47 -9.58
N ASN A 124 13.82 -6.38 -8.97
CA ASN A 124 12.66 -7.03 -9.56
C ASN A 124 11.34 -6.27 -9.34
N ALA A 125 11.37 -5.13 -8.65
CA ALA A 125 10.16 -4.35 -8.42
C ALA A 125 9.51 -3.89 -9.73
N ARG A 126 8.17 -3.85 -9.74
CA ARG A 126 7.37 -3.38 -10.89
C ARG A 126 6.25 -2.52 -10.37
N PHE A 127 6.07 -1.36 -10.99
CA PHE A 127 5.07 -0.39 -10.62
C PHE A 127 4.07 -0.15 -11.75
N ALA A 128 2.77 -0.04 -11.41
CA ALA A 128 1.76 0.44 -12.35
C ALA A 128 0.53 0.98 -11.62
N LEU A 129 -0.23 1.82 -12.32
CA LEU A 129 -1.60 2.21 -11.96
C LEU A 129 -2.56 1.64 -13.02
N PRO A 130 -2.95 0.35 -12.90
CA PRO A 130 -3.70 -0.36 -13.94
C PRO A 130 -5.21 -0.09 -13.91
N GLU A 131 -5.69 0.80 -13.07
CA GLU A 131 -7.10 1.13 -12.85
C GLU A 131 -7.90 1.36 -14.15
N PRO A 132 -7.35 2.03 -15.21
CA PRO A 132 -8.09 2.23 -16.45
C PRO A 132 -8.51 0.93 -17.15
N LYS A 133 -7.77 -0.18 -16.94
CA LYS A 133 -8.13 -1.49 -17.52
C LYS A 133 -9.43 -2.07 -16.94
N VAL A 134 -9.84 -1.57 -15.77
CA VAL A 134 -11.06 -2.01 -15.07
C VAL A 134 -12.06 -0.87 -14.89
N GLY A 135 -11.92 0.22 -15.66
CA GLY A 135 -12.84 1.36 -15.63
C GLY A 135 -12.77 2.22 -14.37
N LEU A 136 -11.64 2.18 -13.66
CA LEU A 136 -11.39 2.95 -12.45
C LEU A 136 -10.29 4.00 -12.65
N ALA A 137 -10.03 4.78 -11.61
CA ALA A 137 -8.90 5.70 -11.51
C ALA A 137 -8.16 5.47 -10.18
N ALA A 138 -6.88 5.83 -10.12
CA ALA A 138 -6.02 5.67 -8.93
C ALA A 138 -6.35 6.74 -7.87
N LEU A 139 -7.52 6.58 -7.22
CA LEU A 139 -8.11 7.57 -6.32
C LEU A 139 -7.61 7.48 -4.87
N ALA A 140 -6.84 6.46 -4.51
CA ALA A 140 -6.18 6.39 -3.20
C ALA A 140 -4.90 7.24 -3.14
N GLY A 141 -4.76 8.18 -4.06
CA GLY A 141 -3.69 9.18 -4.06
C GLY A 141 -2.75 9.13 -5.26
N GLY A 142 -2.84 8.11 -6.12
CA GLY A 142 -1.98 7.94 -7.28
C GLY A 142 -2.07 9.11 -8.25
N VAL A 143 -3.29 9.59 -8.53
CA VAL A 143 -3.52 10.70 -9.48
C VAL A 143 -2.86 12.02 -9.06
N HIS A 144 -2.55 12.24 -7.81
CA HIS A 144 -1.93 13.48 -7.35
C HIS A 144 -0.52 13.30 -6.76
N ARG A 145 -0.19 12.13 -6.17
CA ARG A 145 1.16 11.88 -5.64
C ARG A 145 2.17 11.56 -6.74
N LEU A 146 1.82 10.66 -7.67
CA LEU A 146 2.73 10.25 -8.73
C LEU A 146 3.21 11.43 -9.60
N PRO A 147 2.33 12.34 -10.08
CA PRO A 147 2.79 13.49 -10.86
C PRO A 147 3.77 14.43 -10.14
N ARG A 148 3.67 14.51 -8.81
CA ARG A 148 4.60 15.32 -8.01
C ARG A 148 5.97 14.69 -7.89
N GLN A 149 6.07 13.36 -7.96
CA GLN A 149 7.34 12.64 -7.84
C GLN A 149 8.08 12.50 -9.18
N ILE A 150 7.38 12.14 -10.27
CA ILE A 150 8.02 11.85 -11.56
C ILE A 150 7.68 12.84 -12.67
N GLY A 151 6.91 13.87 -12.37
CA GLY A 151 6.43 14.86 -13.31
C GLY A 151 5.16 14.44 -14.07
N LEU A 152 4.34 15.44 -14.43
CA LEU A 152 2.99 15.21 -14.96
C LEU A 152 2.97 14.31 -16.20
N LYS A 153 3.86 14.54 -17.17
CA LYS A 153 3.82 13.82 -18.46
C LYS A 153 4.18 12.34 -18.32
N ARG A 154 5.13 11.99 -17.45
CA ARG A 154 5.48 10.60 -17.16
C ARG A 154 4.35 9.89 -16.42
N ALA A 155 3.77 10.55 -15.41
CA ALA A 155 2.64 10.03 -14.65
C ALA A 155 1.40 9.82 -15.54
N MET A 156 1.07 10.77 -16.40
CA MET A 156 -0.01 10.62 -17.40
C MET A 156 0.24 9.42 -18.32
N GLY A 157 1.50 9.24 -18.79
CA GLY A 157 1.87 8.08 -19.59
C GLY A 157 1.62 6.75 -18.88
N MET A 158 1.94 6.65 -17.61
CA MET A 158 1.65 5.44 -16.81
C MET A 158 0.15 5.25 -16.58
N MET A 159 -0.54 6.28 -16.13
CA MET A 159 -1.96 6.20 -15.78
C MET A 159 -2.85 5.94 -16.99
N LEU A 160 -2.63 6.60 -18.12
CA LEU A 160 -3.51 6.43 -19.29
C LEU A 160 -3.27 5.12 -20.04
N THR A 161 -2.04 4.61 -20.02
CA THR A 161 -1.71 3.35 -20.71
C THR A 161 -1.73 2.13 -19.80
N ALA A 162 -1.83 2.33 -18.48
CA ALA A 162 -1.71 1.27 -17.47
C ALA A 162 -0.44 0.41 -17.66
N ARG A 163 0.65 1.02 -18.19
CA ARG A 163 1.92 0.31 -18.40
C ARG A 163 2.65 0.08 -17.09
N HIS A 164 3.39 -1.00 -17.07
CA HIS A 164 4.32 -1.31 -15.98
C HIS A 164 5.68 -0.65 -16.24
N VAL A 165 6.34 -0.26 -15.17
CA VAL A 165 7.71 0.24 -15.15
C VAL A 165 8.51 -0.53 -14.13
#